data_7425146c557b063f52140c112335d6f7
#
_entry.id   7425146c557b063f52140c112335d6f7
#
_cell.length_a   1.000
_cell.length_b   1.000
_cell.length_c   1.000
_cell.angle_alpha   90.00
_cell.angle_beta   90.00
_cell.angle_gamma   90.00
#
_symmetry.space_group_name_H-M   'P 1'
#
loop_
_entity.id
_entity.type
_entity.pdbx_description
1 polymer ?
#
loop_
_entity_poly.entity_id
_entity_poly.type
_entity_poly.pdbx_seq_one_letter_code
_entity_poly.pdbx_strand_id
1 'polypeptide(L)'
;MLISYLVFLLGIDKTDNQILCQFIGIFLHYSFLCVFFNFLSQSLALYKSIYSVSGRVRLELFLPVTYITPLLIVGATALVNQAEGYGTPNYCWLSVNKGFIWAFIGPVICVLLVNSGVLIAVIKTIQSTHSMIDKSNAERTMSAARTIVVLTPLFGLTWTFGIMSLLTDVVVLQYLFVIFNTFQGLFIFVFYCLRQRQIIEAILQTKRQRQAQSTDRTNKPQTASTY
;
A
#
# COMPACT_ATOMS: atom_id res chain seq x y z
N MET A 1 6.96 1.99 -2.89
CA MET A 1 6.29 3.26 -2.56
C MET A 1 7.26 4.41 -2.34
N LEU A 2 8.18 4.38 -1.37
CA LEU A 2 9.09 5.51 -1.13
C LEU A 2 9.87 5.94 -2.37
N ILE A 3 10.48 4.99 -3.09
CA ILE A 3 11.22 5.25 -4.32
C ILE A 3 10.30 5.89 -5.39
N SER A 4 9.08 5.37 -5.55
CA SER A 4 8.11 5.91 -6.51
C SER A 4 7.72 7.36 -6.19
N TYR A 5 7.53 7.70 -4.91
CA TYR A 5 7.27 9.07 -4.49
C TYR A 5 8.48 9.98 -4.70
N LEU A 6 9.69 9.51 -4.43
CA LEU A 6 10.92 10.26 -4.70
C LEU A 6 11.09 10.52 -6.21
N VAL A 7 10.89 9.51 -7.04
CA VAL A 7 10.94 9.65 -8.50
C VAL A 7 9.85 10.61 -9.00
N PHE A 8 8.64 10.54 -8.42
CA PHE A 8 7.58 11.48 -8.75
C PHE A 8 7.97 12.92 -8.39
N LEU A 9 8.40 13.17 -7.16
CA LEU A 9 8.75 14.52 -6.70
C LEU A 9 9.95 15.13 -7.43
N LEU A 10 10.94 14.31 -7.80
CA LEU A 10 12.18 14.79 -8.41
C LEU A 10 12.19 14.74 -9.94
N GLY A 11 11.28 13.94 -10.51
CA GLY A 11 11.29 13.59 -11.92
C GLY A 11 10.09 14.05 -12.74
N ILE A 12 8.97 14.41 -12.10
CA ILE A 12 7.73 14.74 -12.83
C ILE A 12 7.90 15.96 -13.77
N ASP A 13 8.74 16.92 -13.40
CA ASP A 13 8.98 18.17 -14.13
C ASP A 13 10.20 18.11 -15.07
N LYS A 14 10.88 16.93 -15.17
CA LYS A 14 12.09 16.77 -16.02
C LYS A 14 11.74 16.55 -17.49
N THR A 15 11.05 17.53 -18.08
CA THR A 15 10.55 17.45 -19.47
C THR A 15 11.60 17.82 -20.51
N ASP A 16 12.78 18.35 -20.14
CA ASP A 16 13.84 18.77 -21.04
C ASP A 16 14.37 17.63 -21.91
N ASN A 17 14.39 16.40 -21.38
CA ASN A 17 14.81 15.21 -22.09
C ASN A 17 13.62 14.25 -22.25
N GLN A 18 13.07 14.17 -23.47
CA GLN A 18 11.89 13.36 -23.79
C GLN A 18 12.08 11.86 -23.41
N ILE A 19 13.27 11.29 -23.69
CA ILE A 19 13.55 9.88 -23.40
C ILE A 19 13.52 9.65 -21.89
N LEU A 20 14.19 10.50 -21.12
CA LEU A 20 14.19 10.43 -19.65
C LEU A 20 12.78 10.59 -19.08
N CYS A 21 12.01 11.53 -19.61
CA CYS A 21 10.63 11.78 -19.22
C CYS A 21 9.73 10.56 -19.49
N GLN A 22 9.87 9.89 -20.64
CA GLN A 22 9.16 8.65 -20.95
C GLN A 22 9.52 7.53 -19.96
N PHE A 23 10.81 7.33 -19.65
CA PHE A 23 11.25 6.35 -18.67
C PHE A 23 10.67 6.61 -17.28
N ILE A 24 10.66 7.87 -16.83
CA ILE A 24 10.05 8.27 -15.56
C ILE A 24 8.55 7.92 -15.57
N GLY A 25 7.84 8.28 -16.62
CA GLY A 25 6.40 8.00 -16.77
C GLY A 25 6.09 6.50 -16.75
N ILE A 26 6.87 5.68 -17.49
CA ILE A 26 6.73 4.23 -17.51
C ILE A 26 7.00 3.63 -16.13
N PHE A 27 8.09 4.05 -15.48
CA PHE A 27 8.44 3.58 -14.14
C PHE A 27 7.37 3.91 -13.11
N LEU A 28 6.86 5.13 -13.12
CA LEU A 28 5.80 5.57 -12.21
C LEU A 28 4.51 4.80 -12.47
N HIS A 29 4.10 4.62 -13.75
CA HIS A 29 2.92 3.86 -14.12
C HIS A 29 3.01 2.42 -13.59
N TYR A 30 4.12 1.73 -13.84
CA TYR A 30 4.37 0.38 -13.32
C TYR A 30 4.32 0.35 -11.79
N SER A 31 5.06 1.24 -11.14
CA SER A 31 5.19 1.27 -9.68
C SER A 31 3.85 1.51 -8.99
N PHE A 32 3.06 2.46 -9.48
CA PHE A 32 1.75 2.73 -8.90
C PHE A 32 0.74 1.59 -9.16
N LEU A 33 0.73 0.99 -10.34
CA LEU A 33 -0.09 -0.21 -10.57
C LEU A 33 0.31 -1.36 -9.64
N CYS A 34 1.61 -1.61 -9.43
CA CYS A 34 2.07 -2.62 -8.46
C CYS A 34 1.53 -2.35 -7.05
N VAL A 35 1.41 -1.10 -6.63
CA VAL A 35 0.81 -0.75 -5.33
C VAL A 35 -0.66 -1.16 -5.27
N PHE A 36 -1.45 -0.86 -6.30
CA PHE A 36 -2.87 -1.23 -6.36
C PHE A 36 -3.06 -2.75 -6.39
N PHE A 37 -2.30 -3.44 -7.22
CA PHE A 37 -2.36 -4.90 -7.32
C PHE A 37 -1.83 -5.60 -6.06
N ASN A 38 -0.87 -5.01 -5.35
CA ASN A 38 -0.45 -5.49 -4.04
C ASN A 38 -1.59 -5.37 -3.03
N PHE A 39 -2.29 -4.24 -3.02
CA PHE A 39 -3.46 -4.04 -2.16
C PHE A 39 -4.59 -5.04 -2.48
N LEU A 40 -4.85 -5.30 -3.77
CA LEU A 40 -5.79 -6.35 -4.22
C LEU A 40 -5.36 -7.73 -3.71
N SER A 41 -4.09 -8.08 -3.89
CA SER A 41 -3.55 -9.38 -3.47
C SER A 41 -3.67 -9.58 -1.96
N GLN A 42 -3.42 -8.55 -1.16
CA GLN A 42 -3.57 -8.61 0.29
C GLN A 42 -5.03 -8.79 0.71
N SER A 43 -5.99 -8.08 0.08
CA SER A 43 -7.41 -8.21 0.40
C SER A 43 -7.95 -9.59 0.01
N LEU A 44 -7.56 -10.14 -1.15
CA LEU A 44 -7.91 -11.50 -1.58
C LEU A 44 -7.30 -12.57 -0.69
N ALA A 45 -6.04 -12.39 -0.24
CA ALA A 45 -5.38 -13.29 0.70
C ALA A 45 -6.11 -13.32 2.05
N LEU A 46 -6.55 -12.16 2.55
CA LEU A 46 -7.36 -12.07 3.76
C LEU A 46 -8.71 -12.77 3.57
N TYR A 47 -9.42 -12.47 2.49
CA TYR A 47 -10.70 -13.12 2.16
C TYR A 47 -10.54 -14.65 2.18
N LYS A 48 -9.54 -15.17 1.48
CA LYS A 48 -9.24 -16.59 1.45
C LYS A 48 -8.90 -17.14 2.85
N SER A 49 -8.17 -16.39 3.67
CA SER A 49 -7.83 -16.79 5.05
C SER A 49 -9.07 -16.94 5.93
N ILE A 50 -10.08 -16.11 5.74
CA ILE A 50 -11.34 -16.16 6.50
C ILE A 50 -12.20 -17.36 6.08
N TYR A 51 -12.26 -17.66 4.78
CA TYR A 51 -13.12 -18.72 4.24
C TYR A 51 -12.44 -20.10 4.18
N SER A 52 -11.12 -20.17 4.28
CA SER A 52 -10.39 -21.44 4.18
C SER A 52 -10.27 -22.10 5.55
N VAL A 53 -10.87 -23.29 5.69
CA VAL A 53 -10.72 -24.14 6.86
C VAL A 53 -9.25 -24.53 7.13
N SER A 54 -8.40 -24.56 6.11
CA SER A 54 -6.98 -24.92 6.21
C SER A 54 -6.05 -23.78 6.62
N GLY A 55 -6.51 -22.52 6.66
CA GLY A 55 -5.77 -21.33 7.11
C GLY A 55 -4.48 -21.00 6.34
N ARG A 56 -3.99 -21.87 5.44
CA ARG A 56 -2.75 -21.64 4.67
C ARG A 56 -3.04 -20.90 3.37
N VAL A 57 -2.73 -19.63 3.36
CA VAL A 57 -2.72 -18.80 2.12
C VAL A 57 -1.32 -18.91 1.50
N ARG A 58 -1.22 -19.51 0.31
CA ARG A 58 0.03 -19.50 -0.45
C ARG A 58 0.19 -18.10 -1.08
N LEU A 59 0.98 -17.26 -0.45
CA LEU A 59 1.29 -15.91 -0.93
C LEU A 59 1.94 -15.92 -2.32
N GLU A 60 2.66 -16.98 -2.65
CA GLU A 60 3.31 -17.19 -3.95
C GLU A 60 2.35 -17.09 -5.14
N LEU A 61 1.06 -17.48 -4.94
CA LEU A 61 0.05 -17.38 -6.00
C LEU A 61 -0.37 -15.95 -6.32
N PHE A 62 -0.14 -15.02 -5.40
CA PHE A 62 -0.48 -13.60 -5.57
C PHE A 62 0.65 -12.76 -6.16
N LEU A 63 1.90 -13.24 -6.11
CA LEU A 63 3.06 -12.54 -6.68
C LEU A 63 2.90 -12.25 -8.18
N PRO A 64 2.46 -13.20 -9.03
CA PRO A 64 2.23 -12.92 -10.44
C PRO A 64 1.18 -11.83 -10.66
N VAL A 65 0.07 -11.86 -9.90
CA VAL A 65 -0.97 -10.84 -9.98
C VAL A 65 -0.41 -9.46 -9.61
N THR A 66 0.45 -9.40 -8.60
CA THR A 66 1.01 -8.15 -8.09
C THR A 66 2.02 -7.50 -9.03
N TYR A 67 2.83 -8.29 -9.74
CA TYR A 67 3.96 -7.77 -10.51
C TYR A 67 3.87 -8.04 -12.01
N ILE A 68 3.38 -9.21 -12.43
CA ILE A 68 3.31 -9.56 -13.86
C ILE A 68 2.14 -8.83 -14.52
N THR A 69 0.96 -8.77 -13.88
CA THR A 69 -0.19 -8.07 -14.48
C THR A 69 0.09 -6.58 -14.74
N PRO A 70 0.64 -5.79 -13.79
CA PRO A 70 1.09 -4.43 -14.07
C PRO A 70 2.13 -4.35 -15.20
N LEU A 71 3.08 -5.28 -15.23
CA LEU A 71 4.12 -5.32 -16.27
C LEU A 71 3.51 -5.50 -17.66
N LEU A 72 2.53 -6.39 -17.79
CA LEU A 72 1.83 -6.62 -19.07
C LEU A 72 1.03 -5.39 -19.49
N ILE A 73 0.32 -4.73 -18.58
CA ILE A 73 -0.45 -3.51 -18.87
C ILE A 73 0.48 -2.39 -19.34
N VAL A 74 1.54 -2.13 -18.60
CA VAL A 74 2.51 -1.06 -18.91
C VAL A 74 3.27 -1.37 -20.19
N GLY A 75 3.70 -2.62 -20.37
CA GLY A 75 4.37 -3.09 -21.59
C GLY A 75 3.48 -2.93 -22.84
N ALA A 76 2.23 -3.37 -22.76
CA ALA A 76 1.27 -3.19 -23.85
C ALA A 76 1.04 -1.69 -24.14
N THR A 77 0.87 -0.85 -23.11
CA THR A 77 0.68 0.59 -23.28
C THR A 77 1.89 1.26 -23.93
N ALA A 78 3.11 0.85 -23.56
CA ALA A 78 4.34 1.38 -24.12
C ALA A 78 4.55 0.94 -25.60
N LEU A 79 4.16 -0.30 -25.93
CA LEU A 79 4.36 -0.86 -27.28
C LEU A 79 3.38 -0.28 -28.31
N VAL A 80 2.12 -0.02 -27.91
CA VAL A 80 1.06 0.43 -28.83
C VAL A 80 1.43 1.68 -29.60
N ASN A 81 2.16 2.64 -28.99
CA ASN A 81 2.55 3.91 -29.63
C ASN A 81 4.02 4.26 -29.39
N GLN A 82 4.90 3.29 -29.37
CA GLN A 82 6.34 3.53 -29.19
C GLN A 82 6.65 4.49 -28.02
N ALA A 83 5.91 4.35 -26.92
CA ALA A 83 5.95 5.18 -25.74
C ALA A 83 5.52 6.66 -25.92
N GLU A 84 4.98 7.06 -27.06
CA GLU A 84 4.48 8.46 -27.28
C GLU A 84 3.36 8.86 -26.32
N GLY A 85 2.68 7.90 -25.68
CA GLY A 85 1.68 8.14 -24.64
C GLY A 85 2.28 8.57 -23.30
N TYR A 86 3.60 8.39 -23.12
CA TYR A 86 4.34 8.76 -21.90
C TYR A 86 5.12 10.05 -22.14
N GLY A 87 5.03 10.94 -21.16
CA GLY A 87 5.65 12.24 -21.24
C GLY A 87 4.87 13.25 -22.08
N THR A 88 4.56 14.38 -21.48
CA THR A 88 3.95 15.53 -22.12
C THR A 88 4.93 16.70 -22.04
N PRO A 89 4.73 17.80 -22.78
CA PRO A 89 5.55 18.99 -22.64
C PRO A 89 5.57 19.58 -21.22
N ASN A 90 4.56 19.26 -20.42
CA ASN A 90 4.35 19.85 -19.10
C ASN A 90 4.73 18.91 -17.94
N TYR A 91 4.69 17.59 -18.14
CA TYR A 91 4.95 16.61 -17.07
C TYR A 91 5.29 15.21 -17.62
N CYS A 92 6.03 14.45 -16.84
CA CYS A 92 6.50 13.11 -17.17
C CYS A 92 5.52 12.04 -16.64
N TRP A 93 4.33 12.00 -17.23
CA TRP A 93 3.26 11.05 -16.90
C TRP A 93 2.48 10.62 -18.15
N LEU A 94 1.44 9.81 -17.97
CA LEU A 94 0.53 9.42 -19.05
C LEU A 94 -0.27 10.62 -19.58
N SER A 95 -0.37 10.68 -20.90
CA SER A 95 -1.13 11.75 -21.58
C SER A 95 -2.63 11.57 -21.36
N VAL A 96 -3.28 12.62 -20.88
CA VAL A 96 -4.75 12.70 -20.73
C VAL A 96 -5.40 12.87 -22.10
N ASN A 97 -4.88 13.79 -22.91
CA ASN A 97 -5.47 14.19 -24.20
C ASN A 97 -5.52 13.07 -25.23
N LYS A 98 -4.56 12.13 -25.19
CA LYS A 98 -4.50 10.97 -26.09
C LYS A 98 -5.24 9.75 -25.52
N GLY A 99 -5.88 9.86 -24.36
CA GLY A 99 -6.60 8.77 -23.70
C GLY A 99 -5.73 7.69 -23.05
N PHE A 100 -4.39 7.81 -23.05
CA PHE A 100 -3.48 6.86 -22.44
C PHE A 100 -3.64 6.75 -20.93
N ILE A 101 -4.13 7.79 -20.30
CA ILE A 101 -4.43 7.80 -18.86
C ILE A 101 -5.39 6.67 -18.43
N TRP A 102 -6.25 6.18 -19.35
CA TRP A 102 -7.17 5.08 -19.07
C TRP A 102 -6.46 3.75 -18.86
N ALA A 103 -5.23 3.58 -19.38
CA ALA A 103 -4.40 2.41 -19.09
C ALA A 103 -4.00 2.33 -17.62
N PHE A 104 -4.04 3.45 -16.89
CA PHE A 104 -3.88 3.52 -15.44
C PHE A 104 -5.23 3.53 -14.72
N ILE A 105 -6.12 4.45 -15.06
CA ILE A 105 -7.41 4.65 -14.38
C ILE A 105 -8.29 3.40 -14.46
N GLY A 106 -8.36 2.74 -15.62
CA GLY A 106 -9.19 1.54 -15.84
C GLY A 106 -8.85 0.41 -14.87
N PRO A 107 -7.60 -0.09 -14.85
CA PRO A 107 -7.16 -1.10 -13.88
C PRO A 107 -7.35 -0.67 -12.42
N VAL A 108 -7.11 0.60 -12.09
CA VAL A 108 -7.30 1.13 -10.72
C VAL A 108 -8.76 1.03 -10.31
N ILE A 109 -9.70 1.45 -11.17
CA ILE A 109 -11.14 1.34 -10.88
C ILE A 109 -11.54 -0.12 -10.69
N CYS A 110 -11.07 -1.04 -11.56
CA CYS A 110 -11.35 -2.47 -11.40
C CYS A 110 -10.85 -2.99 -10.04
N VAL A 111 -9.62 -2.65 -9.65
CA VAL A 111 -9.06 -3.04 -8.35
C VAL A 111 -9.88 -2.48 -7.18
N LEU A 112 -10.30 -1.22 -7.25
CA LEU A 112 -11.11 -0.59 -6.21
C LEU A 112 -12.48 -1.26 -6.08
N LEU A 113 -13.14 -1.60 -7.19
CA LEU A 113 -14.42 -2.30 -7.18
C LEU A 113 -14.30 -3.70 -6.57
N VAL A 114 -13.29 -4.48 -6.96
CA VAL A 114 -13.04 -5.82 -6.39
C VAL A 114 -12.75 -5.72 -4.89
N ASN A 115 -11.89 -4.79 -4.47
CA ASN A 115 -11.59 -4.57 -3.06
C ASN A 115 -12.82 -4.16 -2.25
N SER A 116 -13.71 -3.34 -2.81
CA SER A 116 -14.97 -2.97 -2.17
C SER A 116 -15.89 -4.19 -1.99
N GLY A 117 -15.98 -5.07 -3.00
CA GLY A 117 -16.71 -6.34 -2.92
C GLY A 117 -16.15 -7.27 -1.85
N VAL A 118 -14.84 -7.44 -1.80
CA VAL A 118 -14.15 -8.23 -0.76
C VAL A 118 -14.41 -7.64 0.63
N LEU A 119 -14.34 -6.32 0.78
CA LEU A 119 -14.63 -5.64 2.04
C LEU A 119 -16.05 -5.95 2.55
N ILE A 120 -17.06 -5.83 1.67
CA ILE A 120 -18.45 -6.13 2.01
C ILE A 120 -18.59 -7.60 2.43
N ALA A 121 -17.98 -8.53 1.71
CA ALA A 121 -18.00 -9.94 2.03
C ALA A 121 -17.36 -10.23 3.40
N VAL A 122 -16.20 -9.63 3.68
CA VAL A 122 -15.51 -9.76 4.98
C VAL A 122 -16.37 -9.22 6.12
N ILE A 123 -17.00 -8.04 5.97
CA ILE A 123 -17.88 -7.46 7.00
C ILE A 123 -19.05 -8.39 7.28
N LYS A 124 -19.74 -8.89 6.24
CA LYS A 124 -20.86 -9.82 6.40
C LYS A 124 -20.45 -11.09 7.14
N THR A 125 -19.29 -11.65 6.81
CA THR A 125 -18.79 -12.85 7.49
C THR A 125 -18.48 -12.59 8.97
N ILE A 126 -17.83 -11.47 9.29
CA ILE A 126 -17.56 -11.09 10.69
C ILE A 126 -18.85 -10.96 11.48
N GLN A 127 -19.88 -10.35 10.91
CA GLN A 127 -21.19 -10.18 11.56
C GLN A 127 -21.90 -11.52 11.78
N SER A 128 -21.82 -12.46 10.82
CA SER A 128 -22.48 -13.77 10.92
C SER A 128 -21.76 -14.76 11.84
N THR A 129 -20.45 -14.62 12.02
CA THR A 129 -19.61 -15.62 12.70
C THR A 129 -19.31 -15.29 14.17
N HIS A 130 -19.97 -14.29 14.74
CA HIS A 130 -19.75 -13.88 16.14
C HIS A 130 -19.97 -15.02 17.17
N SER A 131 -20.44 -16.18 16.73
CA SER A 131 -20.86 -17.31 17.59
C SER A 131 -19.90 -18.51 17.63
N MET A 132 -18.93 -18.69 16.71
CA MET A 132 -18.29 -20.02 16.54
C MET A 132 -16.77 -20.05 16.30
N ILE A 133 -15.99 -19.02 16.51
CA ILE A 133 -14.57 -19.04 16.18
C ILE A 133 -13.70 -19.28 17.42
N ASP A 134 -12.77 -20.24 17.30
CA ASP A 134 -11.69 -20.51 18.24
C ASP A 134 -10.86 -19.23 18.53
N LYS A 135 -10.78 -18.84 19.81
CA LYS A 135 -10.38 -17.51 20.28
C LYS A 135 -9.02 -16.99 19.74
N SER A 136 -8.04 -17.87 19.52
CA SER A 136 -6.67 -17.40 19.20
C SER A 136 -6.46 -17.03 17.73
N ASN A 137 -7.02 -17.79 16.80
CA ASN A 137 -6.94 -17.48 15.36
C ASN A 137 -7.94 -16.40 14.96
N ALA A 138 -9.09 -16.35 15.66
CA ALA A 138 -10.11 -15.31 15.47
C ALA A 138 -9.57 -13.92 15.80
N GLU A 139 -8.83 -13.72 16.87
CA GLU A 139 -8.30 -12.40 17.25
C GLU A 139 -7.33 -11.83 16.19
N ARG A 140 -6.45 -12.67 15.62
CA ARG A 140 -5.52 -12.24 14.56
C ARG A 140 -6.26 -11.87 13.27
N THR A 141 -7.19 -12.73 12.83
CA THR A 141 -7.98 -12.51 11.63
C THR A 141 -8.88 -11.29 11.78
N MET A 142 -9.51 -11.12 12.95
CA MET A 142 -10.34 -9.96 13.28
C MET A 142 -9.52 -8.65 13.31
N SER A 143 -8.30 -8.68 13.83
CA SER A 143 -7.40 -7.52 13.84
C SER A 143 -7.01 -7.10 12.42
N ALA A 144 -6.63 -8.06 11.56
CA ALA A 144 -6.32 -7.81 10.16
C ALA A 144 -7.55 -7.32 9.37
N ALA A 145 -8.71 -7.96 9.58
CA ALA A 145 -9.96 -7.58 8.95
C ALA A 145 -10.37 -6.13 9.32
N ARG A 146 -10.28 -5.76 10.60
CA ARG A 146 -10.58 -4.39 11.07
C ARG A 146 -9.65 -3.37 10.41
N THR A 147 -8.38 -3.69 10.22
CA THR A 147 -7.43 -2.82 9.53
C THR A 147 -7.85 -2.59 8.07
N ILE A 148 -8.21 -3.64 7.35
CA ILE A 148 -8.65 -3.54 5.95
C ILE A 148 -9.98 -2.78 5.85
N VAL A 149 -10.93 -3.02 6.76
CA VAL A 149 -12.22 -2.30 6.83
C VAL A 149 -12.01 -0.78 6.95
N VAL A 150 -10.99 -0.34 7.66
CA VAL A 150 -10.68 1.10 7.81
C VAL A 150 -9.87 1.63 6.62
N LEU A 151 -8.89 0.87 6.14
CA LEU A 151 -7.98 1.35 5.10
C LEU A 151 -8.58 1.34 3.69
N THR A 152 -9.47 0.38 3.38
CA THR A 152 -10.07 0.28 2.03
C THR A 152 -10.90 1.50 1.65
N PRO A 153 -11.83 2.01 2.50
CA PRO A 153 -12.57 3.22 2.19
C PRO A 153 -11.67 4.46 2.09
N LEU A 154 -10.67 4.59 2.98
CA LEU A 154 -9.71 5.69 2.94
C LEU A 154 -8.93 5.67 1.63
N PHE A 155 -8.42 4.50 1.22
CA PHE A 155 -7.70 4.34 -0.03
C PHE A 155 -8.59 4.66 -1.25
N GLY A 156 -9.83 4.14 -1.26
CA GLY A 156 -10.81 4.41 -2.31
C GLY A 156 -11.16 5.91 -2.41
N LEU A 157 -11.43 6.55 -1.28
CA LEU A 157 -11.75 7.98 -1.23
C LEU A 157 -10.58 8.85 -1.71
N THR A 158 -9.37 8.57 -1.24
CA THR A 158 -8.16 9.28 -1.64
C THR A 158 -7.96 9.24 -3.15
N TRP A 159 -8.02 8.04 -3.74
CA TRP A 159 -7.81 7.88 -5.18
C TRP A 159 -8.97 8.38 -6.02
N THR A 160 -10.18 8.42 -5.49
CA THR A 160 -11.32 9.11 -6.14
C THR A 160 -11.01 10.60 -6.34
N PHE A 161 -10.50 11.27 -5.32
CA PHE A 161 -10.05 12.66 -5.45
C PHE A 161 -8.87 12.80 -6.43
N GLY A 162 -7.92 11.85 -6.40
CA GLY A 162 -6.80 11.83 -7.35
C GLY A 162 -7.26 11.69 -8.80
N ILE A 163 -8.15 10.74 -9.10
CA ILE A 163 -8.70 10.55 -10.44
C ILE A 163 -9.51 11.77 -10.87
N MET A 164 -10.35 12.31 -10.00
CA MET A 164 -11.12 13.52 -10.30
C MET A 164 -10.21 14.72 -10.57
N SER A 165 -9.10 14.86 -9.84
CA SER A 165 -8.13 15.94 -10.08
C SER A 165 -7.39 15.82 -11.42
N LEU A 166 -7.25 14.60 -11.95
CA LEU A 166 -6.68 14.37 -13.29
C LEU A 166 -7.67 14.65 -14.41
N LEU A 167 -8.97 14.55 -14.14
CA LEU A 167 -10.03 14.77 -15.12
C LEU A 167 -10.59 16.20 -15.09
N THR A 168 -10.30 16.95 -14.05
CA THR A 168 -10.79 18.32 -13.84
C THR A 168 -9.66 19.20 -13.34
N ASP A 169 -9.60 20.44 -13.81
CA ASP A 169 -8.57 21.42 -13.37
C ASP A 169 -8.89 22.05 -12.00
N VAL A 170 -9.62 21.34 -11.14
CA VAL A 170 -10.02 21.84 -9.83
C VAL A 170 -8.92 21.65 -8.80
N VAL A 171 -8.19 22.69 -8.49
CA VAL A 171 -7.04 22.70 -7.54
C VAL A 171 -7.41 22.16 -6.15
N VAL A 172 -8.63 22.39 -5.68
CA VAL A 172 -9.10 21.89 -4.37
C VAL A 172 -9.01 20.35 -4.29
N LEU A 173 -9.31 19.64 -5.38
CA LEU A 173 -9.23 18.16 -5.41
C LEU A 173 -7.79 17.67 -5.25
N GLN A 174 -6.81 18.41 -5.76
CA GLN A 174 -5.39 18.10 -5.60
C GLN A 174 -4.97 18.24 -4.14
N TYR A 175 -5.39 19.30 -3.46
CA TYR A 175 -5.12 19.46 -2.02
C TYR A 175 -5.79 18.38 -1.19
N LEU A 176 -7.04 18.04 -1.46
CA LEU A 176 -7.74 16.95 -0.78
C LEU A 176 -7.02 15.62 -0.99
N PHE A 177 -6.60 15.31 -2.22
CA PHE A 177 -5.81 14.12 -2.53
C PHE A 177 -4.53 14.04 -1.69
N VAL A 178 -3.75 15.12 -1.62
CA VAL A 178 -2.49 15.17 -0.84
C VAL A 178 -2.76 15.01 0.65
N ILE A 179 -3.76 15.73 1.19
CA ILE A 179 -4.12 15.66 2.61
C ILE A 179 -4.54 14.24 3.00
N PHE A 180 -5.47 13.63 2.25
CA PHE A 180 -5.94 12.27 2.54
C PHE A 180 -4.84 11.22 2.39
N ASN A 181 -3.94 11.35 1.39
CA ASN A 181 -2.77 10.47 1.25
C ASN A 181 -1.83 10.56 2.45
N THR A 182 -1.57 11.76 2.93
CA THR A 182 -0.69 11.97 4.09
C THR A 182 -1.30 11.37 5.35
N PHE A 183 -2.59 11.62 5.60
CA PHE A 183 -3.30 11.01 6.72
C PHE A 183 -3.39 9.49 6.61
N GLN A 184 -3.59 8.94 5.41
CA GLN A 184 -3.62 7.50 5.17
C GLN A 184 -2.32 6.83 5.63
N GLY A 185 -1.15 7.40 5.31
CA GLY A 185 0.14 6.93 5.79
C GLY A 185 0.24 6.92 7.32
N LEU A 186 -0.20 8.00 7.96
CA LEU A 186 -0.27 8.12 9.42
C LEU A 186 -1.21 7.07 10.03
N PHE A 187 -2.40 6.88 9.47
CA PHE A 187 -3.36 5.86 9.93
C PHE A 187 -2.79 4.45 9.82
N ILE A 188 -2.15 4.11 8.70
CA ILE A 188 -1.48 2.81 8.51
C ILE A 188 -0.43 2.62 9.62
N PHE A 189 0.42 3.61 9.87
CA PHE A 189 1.43 3.55 10.91
C PHE A 189 0.82 3.34 12.30
N VAL A 190 -0.17 4.15 12.66
CA VAL A 190 -0.82 4.07 13.99
C VAL A 190 -1.54 2.72 14.17
N PHE A 191 -2.32 2.28 13.20
CA PHE A 191 -3.09 1.05 13.32
C PHE A 191 -2.24 -0.21 13.18
N TYR A 192 -1.22 -0.20 12.31
CA TYR A 192 -0.36 -1.36 12.13
C TYR A 192 0.77 -1.43 13.15
N CYS A 193 1.49 -0.32 13.40
CA CYS A 193 2.67 -0.36 14.26
C CYS A 193 2.33 -0.23 15.75
N LEU A 194 1.39 0.66 16.13
CA LEU A 194 1.12 0.92 17.53
C LEU A 194 0.11 -0.05 18.15
N ARG A 195 -0.71 -0.72 17.35
CA ARG A 195 -1.79 -1.59 17.84
C ARG A 195 -1.51 -3.08 17.70
N GLN A 196 -0.43 -3.49 17.03
CA GLN A 196 -0.08 -4.89 16.89
C GLN A 196 0.60 -5.39 18.17
N ARG A 197 -0.08 -6.26 18.92
CA ARG A 197 0.41 -6.82 20.20
C ARG A 197 1.83 -7.37 20.10
N GLN A 198 2.18 -8.02 19.00
CA GLN A 198 3.52 -8.56 18.76
C GLN A 198 4.61 -7.48 18.76
N ILE A 199 4.33 -6.31 18.18
CA ILE A 199 5.27 -5.19 18.15
C ILE A 199 5.40 -4.57 19.56
N ILE A 200 4.26 -4.41 20.25
CA ILE A 200 4.25 -3.88 21.62
C ILE A 200 5.03 -4.81 22.58
N GLU A 201 4.80 -6.13 22.47
CA GLU A 201 5.51 -7.13 23.28
C GLU A 201 7.01 -7.15 22.97
N ALA A 202 7.41 -7.07 21.69
CA ALA A 202 8.82 -6.98 21.29
C ALA A 202 9.50 -5.71 21.85
N ILE A 203 8.82 -4.56 21.80
CA ILE A 203 9.32 -3.29 22.36
C ILE A 203 9.47 -3.40 23.89
N LEU A 204 8.48 -3.99 24.56
CA LEU A 204 8.51 -4.17 26.01
C LEU A 204 9.63 -5.14 26.44
N GLN A 205 9.82 -6.24 25.70
CA GLN A 205 10.94 -7.17 25.95
C GLN A 205 12.29 -6.48 25.77
N THR A 206 12.47 -5.69 24.71
CA THR A 206 13.70 -4.92 24.46
C THR A 206 13.96 -3.91 25.57
N LYS A 207 12.92 -3.22 26.07
CA LYS A 207 13.05 -2.30 27.20
C LYS A 207 13.44 -3.02 28.49
N ARG A 208 12.82 -4.18 28.78
CA ARG A 208 13.17 -5.00 29.96
C ARG A 208 14.61 -5.51 29.92
N GLN A 209 15.08 -5.95 28.75
CA GLN A 209 16.47 -6.38 28.54
C GLN A 209 17.47 -5.22 28.77
N ARG A 210 17.17 -4.03 28.24
CA ARG A 210 18.01 -2.83 28.47
C ARG A 210 18.05 -2.43 29.94
N GLN A 211 16.94 -2.49 30.65
CA GLN A 211 16.89 -2.20 32.09
C GLN A 211 17.68 -3.24 32.89
N ALA A 212 17.57 -4.53 32.61
CA ALA A 212 18.34 -5.57 33.26
C ALA A 212 19.85 -5.40 33.04
N GLN A 213 20.27 -5.05 31.81
CA GLN A 213 21.68 -4.77 31.52
C GLN A 213 22.21 -3.52 32.22
N SER A 214 21.40 -2.48 32.40
CA SER A 214 21.80 -1.29 33.12
C SER A 214 21.96 -1.56 34.63
N THR A 215 21.08 -2.36 35.20
CA THR A 215 21.15 -2.76 36.61
C THR A 215 22.36 -3.65 36.91
N ASP A 216 22.70 -4.55 35.98
CA ASP A 216 23.87 -5.45 36.11
C ASP A 216 25.19 -4.67 36.00
N ARG A 217 25.24 -3.60 35.18
CA ARG A 217 26.39 -2.69 35.12
C ARG A 217 26.60 -1.88 36.42
N THR A 218 25.51 -1.49 37.07
CA THR A 218 25.59 -0.70 38.32
C THR A 218 25.97 -1.57 39.53
N ASN A 219 25.64 -2.86 39.50
CA ASN A 219 25.92 -3.80 40.58
C ASN A 219 27.26 -4.53 40.46
N LYS A 220 28.06 -4.28 39.41
CA LYS A 220 29.37 -4.90 39.26
C LYS A 220 30.35 -4.23 40.25
N PRO A 221 30.87 -4.94 41.27
CA PRO A 221 31.79 -4.33 42.22
C PRO A 221 33.03 -3.82 41.47
N GLN A 222 33.39 -2.58 41.72
CA GLN A 222 34.71 -2.08 41.33
C GLN A 222 35.74 -2.92 42.09
N THR A 223 36.35 -3.89 41.45
CA THR A 223 37.55 -4.53 41.95
C THR A 223 38.61 -3.45 42.03
N ALA A 224 38.86 -2.97 43.23
CA ALA A 224 39.93 -2.05 43.54
C ALA A 224 41.25 -2.70 43.09
N SER A 225 41.88 -2.11 42.10
CA SER A 225 43.25 -2.39 41.73
C SER A 225 44.13 -1.73 42.81
N THR A 226 44.52 -2.54 43.78
CA THR A 226 45.61 -2.18 44.71
C THR A 226 46.91 -2.62 44.04
N TYR A 227 47.71 -1.65 43.60
CA TYR A 227 49.19 -1.73 43.50
C TYR A 227 49.72 -0.34 43.78
#